data_e317dbb481998b978a3f7d494780d5ae
#
_entry.id   e317dbb481998b978a3f7d494780d5ae
#
_cell.length_a   1.000
_cell.length_b   1.000
_cell.length_c   1.000
_cell.angle_alpha   90.00
_cell.angle_beta   90.00
_cell.angle_gamma   90.00
#
_symmetry.space_group_name_H-M   'P 1'
#
loop_
_entity.id
_entity.type
_entity.pdbx_description
1 polymer ?
#
loop_
_entity_poly.entity_id
_entity_poly.type
_entity_poly.pdbx_seq_one_letter_code
_entity_poly.pdbx_strand_id
1 'polypeptide(L)'
;MSVEFSTMILLIMVLAAVSTLQFYKGRKLNLLLMQHYLRSIEAVVKPKDKDYVWLGGYVGFRAYYKLEDKDILKFEYTLTLLPRQSILYFPISLLINRHDKLYVVVRPTFDIKREVHFLQKGYFRMKPRIEREIELLKGEEEINGVKFEVLYEKSRDVEAVKEFISGFSKVKNVKHVALVPKTNVIYVFFKPEPESIEDDVRNIIRFVKRMANR
;
A
#
# COMPACT_ATOMS: atom_id res chain seq x y z
N MET A 1 -20.42 -40.11 29.32
CA MET A 1 -19.23 -40.33 28.46
C MET A 1 -19.55 -40.45 26.96
N SER A 2 -20.51 -41.23 26.51
CA SER A 2 -20.88 -41.38 25.09
C SER A 2 -21.48 -40.11 24.47
N VAL A 3 -22.34 -39.39 25.17
CA VAL A 3 -23.00 -38.16 24.67
C VAL A 3 -21.99 -37.02 24.50
N GLU A 4 -21.08 -36.82 25.45
CA GLU A 4 -20.03 -35.80 25.38
C GLU A 4 -19.08 -36.06 24.22
N PHE A 5 -18.71 -37.32 23.98
CA PHE A 5 -17.87 -37.72 22.86
C PHE A 5 -18.54 -37.43 21.51
N SER A 6 -19.82 -37.77 21.35
CA SER A 6 -20.60 -37.49 20.14
C SER A 6 -20.75 -35.98 19.87
N THR A 7 -20.97 -35.19 20.93
CA THR A 7 -21.07 -33.73 20.85
C THR A 7 -19.72 -33.13 20.40
N MET A 8 -18.59 -33.61 20.91
CA MET A 8 -17.26 -33.16 20.52
C MET A 8 -16.97 -33.45 19.04
N ILE A 9 -17.33 -34.65 18.56
CA ILE A 9 -17.19 -35.01 17.14
C ILE A 9 -18.03 -34.07 16.27
N LEU A 10 -19.29 -33.83 16.65
CA LEU A 10 -20.17 -32.91 15.91
C LEU A 10 -19.58 -31.50 15.83
N LEU A 11 -19.05 -30.97 16.93
CA LEU A 11 -18.40 -29.65 16.96
C LEU A 11 -17.20 -29.59 16.03
N ILE A 12 -16.36 -30.63 16.02
CA ILE A 12 -15.22 -30.72 15.12
C ILE A 12 -15.67 -30.74 13.64
N MET A 13 -16.70 -31.51 13.31
CA MET A 13 -17.25 -31.58 11.95
C MET A 13 -17.83 -30.23 11.52
N VAL A 14 -18.56 -29.53 12.37
CA VAL A 14 -19.11 -28.20 12.09
C VAL A 14 -17.96 -27.20 11.86
N LEU A 15 -16.95 -27.20 12.75
CA LEU A 15 -15.79 -26.33 12.62
C LEU A 15 -15.02 -26.59 11.31
N ALA A 16 -14.84 -27.85 10.93
CA ALA A 16 -14.20 -28.22 9.67
C ALA A 16 -14.99 -27.73 8.46
N ALA A 17 -16.32 -27.90 8.46
CA ALA A 17 -17.19 -27.43 7.40
C ALA A 17 -17.15 -25.88 7.27
N VAL A 18 -17.27 -25.17 8.38
CA VAL A 18 -17.19 -23.69 8.40
C VAL A 18 -15.83 -23.20 7.93
N SER A 19 -14.73 -23.83 8.37
CA SER A 19 -13.37 -23.49 7.96
C SER A 19 -13.16 -23.68 6.45
N THR A 20 -13.71 -24.78 5.91
CA THR A 20 -13.65 -25.08 4.48
C THR A 20 -14.41 -24.03 3.66
N LEU A 21 -15.64 -23.69 4.07
CA LEU A 21 -16.45 -22.66 3.41
C LEU A 21 -15.76 -21.28 3.45
N GLN A 22 -15.22 -20.91 4.61
CA GLN A 22 -14.48 -19.65 4.77
C GLN A 22 -13.23 -19.63 3.88
N PHE A 23 -12.51 -20.73 3.79
CA PHE A 23 -11.34 -20.84 2.94
C PHE A 23 -11.67 -20.52 1.47
N TYR A 24 -12.68 -21.17 0.91
CA TYR A 24 -13.08 -20.96 -0.48
C TYR A 24 -13.61 -19.54 -0.73
N LYS A 25 -14.47 -19.02 0.14
CA LYS A 25 -15.01 -17.65 0.04
C LYS A 25 -13.90 -16.61 0.15
N GLY A 26 -13.05 -16.71 1.15
CA GLY A 26 -11.97 -15.77 1.39
C GLY A 26 -10.92 -15.77 0.28
N ARG A 27 -10.56 -16.97 -0.21
CA ARG A 27 -9.68 -17.14 -1.37
C ARG A 27 -10.26 -16.49 -2.63
N LYS A 28 -11.53 -16.78 -2.94
CA LYS A 28 -12.21 -16.19 -4.09
C LYS A 28 -12.23 -14.67 -4.04
N LEU A 29 -12.57 -14.09 -2.88
CA LEU A 29 -12.59 -12.64 -2.69
C LEU A 29 -11.20 -12.03 -2.88
N ASN A 30 -10.16 -12.62 -2.28
CA ASN A 30 -8.80 -12.11 -2.44
C ASN A 30 -8.32 -12.17 -3.90
N LEU A 31 -8.62 -13.26 -4.61
CA LEU A 31 -8.29 -13.38 -6.04
C LEU A 31 -9.01 -12.32 -6.89
N LEU A 32 -10.30 -12.07 -6.63
CA LEU A 32 -11.05 -11.02 -7.33
C LEU A 32 -10.48 -9.63 -7.05
N LEU A 33 -10.14 -9.32 -5.78
CA LEU A 33 -9.50 -8.05 -5.41
C LEU A 33 -8.13 -7.88 -6.09
N MET A 34 -7.28 -8.93 -6.07
CA MET A 34 -6.00 -8.89 -6.76
C MET A 34 -6.16 -8.64 -8.26
N GLN A 35 -7.09 -9.33 -8.91
CA GLN A 35 -7.37 -9.15 -10.32
C GLN A 35 -7.89 -7.74 -10.64
N HIS A 36 -8.76 -7.21 -9.79
CA HIS A 36 -9.29 -5.86 -9.93
C HIS A 36 -8.17 -4.82 -9.84
N TYR A 37 -7.39 -4.84 -8.74
CA TYR A 37 -6.27 -3.90 -8.55
C TYR A 37 -5.22 -4.00 -9.66
N LEU A 38 -4.90 -5.23 -10.09
CA LEU A 38 -3.98 -5.46 -11.20
C LEU A 38 -4.45 -4.74 -12.47
N ARG A 39 -5.70 -5.01 -12.89
CA ARG A 39 -6.27 -4.44 -14.13
C ARG A 39 -6.40 -2.92 -14.04
N SER A 40 -6.88 -2.39 -12.93
CA SER A 40 -7.05 -0.95 -12.74
C SER A 40 -5.71 -0.22 -12.76
N ILE A 41 -4.68 -0.76 -12.10
CA ILE A 41 -3.34 -0.15 -12.12
C ILE A 41 -2.74 -0.23 -13.52
N GLU A 42 -2.84 -1.37 -14.21
CA GLU A 42 -2.34 -1.52 -15.58
C GLU A 42 -3.04 -0.59 -16.58
N ALA A 43 -4.34 -0.37 -16.44
CA ALA A 43 -5.09 0.54 -17.30
C ALA A 43 -4.58 1.99 -17.21
N VAL A 44 -4.12 2.41 -16.02
CA VAL A 44 -3.58 3.75 -15.77
C VAL A 44 -2.10 3.85 -16.15
N VAL A 45 -1.28 2.87 -15.73
CA VAL A 45 0.19 2.89 -15.89
C VAL A 45 0.60 2.56 -17.32
N LYS A 46 -0.13 1.68 -18.01
CA LYS A 46 0.12 1.21 -19.39
C LYS A 46 1.58 0.74 -19.59
N PRO A 47 2.01 -0.28 -18.84
CA PRO A 47 3.40 -0.73 -18.90
C PRO A 47 3.76 -1.32 -20.26
N LYS A 48 5.01 -1.09 -20.71
CA LYS A 48 5.58 -1.76 -21.90
C LYS A 48 5.96 -3.20 -21.58
N ASP A 49 6.60 -3.40 -20.42
CA ASP A 49 7.07 -4.71 -19.95
C ASP A 49 6.63 -4.88 -18.50
N LYS A 50 6.25 -6.10 -18.13
CA LYS A 50 5.67 -6.41 -16.82
C LYS A 50 6.11 -7.77 -16.31
N ASP A 51 6.46 -7.80 -15.04
CA ASP A 51 6.81 -9.01 -14.31
C ASP A 51 6.08 -9.05 -12.96
N TYR A 52 5.77 -10.27 -12.49
CA TYR A 52 5.00 -10.48 -11.28
C TYR A 52 5.62 -11.53 -10.40
N VAL A 53 5.67 -11.24 -9.10
CA VAL A 53 6.09 -12.19 -8.07
C VAL A 53 4.94 -12.44 -7.11
N TRP A 54 4.50 -13.68 -7.05
CA TRP A 54 3.45 -14.11 -6.13
C TRP A 54 3.98 -14.20 -4.69
N LEU A 55 3.26 -13.63 -3.72
CA LEU A 55 3.66 -13.65 -2.30
C LEU A 55 3.13 -14.87 -1.54
N GLY A 56 2.43 -15.78 -2.24
CA GLY A 56 1.85 -16.99 -1.65
C GLY A 56 0.55 -16.74 -0.87
N GLY A 57 -0.08 -17.85 -0.39
CA GLY A 57 -1.23 -17.78 0.51
C GLY A 57 -2.46 -17.00 0.05
N TYR A 58 -2.58 -16.65 -1.22
CA TYR A 58 -3.65 -15.81 -1.78
C TYR A 58 -3.80 -14.45 -1.09
N VAL A 59 -2.68 -13.88 -0.62
CA VAL A 59 -2.68 -12.61 0.13
C VAL A 59 -1.99 -11.47 -0.58
N GLY A 60 -1.45 -11.67 -1.79
CA GLY A 60 -0.85 -10.58 -2.54
C GLY A 60 0.16 -10.99 -3.58
N PHE A 61 0.68 -9.97 -4.23
CA PHE A 61 1.73 -10.09 -5.25
C PHE A 61 2.53 -8.80 -5.32
N ARG A 62 3.69 -8.88 -5.96
CA ARG A 62 4.51 -7.74 -6.34
C ARG A 62 4.55 -7.66 -7.86
N ALA A 63 4.40 -6.46 -8.39
CA ALA A 63 4.50 -6.19 -9.81
C ALA A 63 5.66 -5.23 -10.09
N TYR A 64 6.35 -5.47 -11.20
CA TYR A 64 7.44 -4.66 -11.71
C TYR A 64 7.12 -4.25 -13.13
N TYR A 65 6.96 -2.95 -13.35
CA TYR A 65 6.60 -2.38 -14.64
C TYR A 65 7.73 -1.53 -15.18
N LYS A 66 8.12 -1.75 -16.45
CA LYS A 66 8.93 -0.81 -17.22
C LYS A 66 8.01 0.03 -18.08
N LEU A 67 8.22 1.33 -18.09
CA LEU A 67 7.43 2.27 -18.87
C LEU A 67 8.23 2.83 -20.04
N GLU A 68 7.56 3.18 -21.14
CA GLU A 68 8.06 4.07 -22.18
C GLU A 68 7.58 5.50 -21.90
N ASP A 69 7.97 6.03 -20.74
CA ASP A 69 7.61 7.39 -20.31
C ASP A 69 8.91 8.17 -20.07
N LYS A 70 8.94 9.44 -20.51
CA LYS A 70 10.14 10.27 -20.38
C LYS A 70 10.54 10.58 -18.94
N ASP A 71 9.58 10.54 -18.01
CA ASP A 71 9.77 10.97 -16.63
C ASP A 71 9.80 9.78 -15.65
N ILE A 72 9.31 8.58 -16.07
CA ILE A 72 9.20 7.39 -15.22
C ILE A 72 9.91 6.20 -15.86
N LEU A 73 10.99 5.74 -15.22
CA LEU A 73 11.75 4.57 -15.67
C LEU A 73 11.05 3.25 -15.26
N LYS A 74 10.65 3.15 -13.99
CA LYS A 74 10.00 1.96 -13.44
C LYS A 74 8.88 2.35 -12.48
N PHE A 75 7.81 1.56 -12.49
CA PHE A 75 6.72 1.61 -11.54
C PHE A 75 6.57 0.23 -10.89
N GLU A 76 6.91 0.13 -9.63
CA GLU A 76 6.86 -1.11 -8.87
C GLU A 76 5.79 -1.00 -7.79
N TYR A 77 5.04 -2.06 -7.54
CA TYR A 77 4.13 -2.07 -6.40
C TYR A 77 3.99 -3.43 -5.77
N THR A 78 3.69 -3.42 -4.47
CA THR A 78 3.37 -4.62 -3.68
C THR A 78 1.99 -4.45 -3.10
N LEU A 79 1.07 -5.32 -3.49
CA LEU A 79 -0.25 -5.45 -2.90
C LEU A 79 -0.21 -6.55 -1.84
N THR A 80 -0.68 -6.23 -0.64
CA THR A 80 -0.86 -7.21 0.45
C THR A 80 -2.27 -7.11 1.00
N LEU A 81 -3.02 -8.19 0.87
CA LEU A 81 -4.39 -8.32 1.34
C LEU A 81 -4.44 -9.03 2.70
N LEU A 82 -5.49 -8.77 3.44
CA LEU A 82 -5.81 -9.54 4.64
C LEU A 82 -6.05 -11.02 4.28
N PRO A 83 -5.64 -11.97 5.11
CA PRO A 83 -5.77 -13.42 4.86
C PRO A 83 -7.20 -13.91 5.10
N ARG A 84 -8.15 -13.44 4.30
CA ARG A 84 -9.59 -13.71 4.42
C ARG A 84 -9.97 -15.18 4.33
N GLN A 85 -9.09 -16.01 3.74
CA GLN A 85 -9.24 -17.46 3.62
C GLN A 85 -8.97 -18.21 4.93
N SER A 86 -8.33 -17.59 5.93
CA SER A 86 -7.96 -18.24 7.18
C SER A 86 -8.91 -17.84 8.31
N ILE A 87 -9.76 -18.76 8.77
CA ILE A 87 -10.74 -18.50 9.82
C ILE A 87 -10.08 -18.08 11.15
N LEU A 88 -8.94 -18.66 11.49
CA LEU A 88 -8.23 -18.36 12.74
C LEU A 88 -7.34 -17.13 12.64
N TYR A 89 -6.66 -16.96 11.51
CA TYR A 89 -5.70 -15.87 11.33
C TYR A 89 -6.34 -14.57 10.87
N PHE A 90 -7.47 -14.61 10.18
CA PHE A 90 -8.16 -13.41 9.70
C PHE A 90 -8.55 -12.43 10.83
N PRO A 91 -9.20 -12.86 11.94
CA PRO A 91 -9.48 -11.96 13.06
C PRO A 91 -8.22 -11.36 13.69
N ILE A 92 -7.17 -12.17 13.86
CA ILE A 92 -5.88 -11.72 14.38
C ILE A 92 -5.24 -10.69 13.43
N SER A 93 -5.32 -10.95 12.12
CA SER A 93 -4.77 -10.04 11.12
C SER A 93 -5.49 -8.69 11.06
N LEU A 94 -6.79 -8.63 11.36
CA LEU A 94 -7.52 -7.37 11.49
C LEU A 94 -6.99 -6.50 12.65
N LEU A 95 -6.59 -7.11 13.76
CA LEU A 95 -6.02 -6.41 14.90
C LEU A 95 -4.58 -5.92 14.62
N ILE A 96 -3.79 -6.70 13.88
CA ILE A 96 -2.37 -6.41 13.61
C ILE A 96 -2.24 -5.54 12.37
N ASN A 97 -2.78 -5.97 11.24
CA ASN A 97 -2.62 -5.34 9.92
C ASN A 97 -3.67 -4.28 9.63
N ARG A 98 -4.83 -4.33 10.27
CA ARG A 98 -5.98 -3.42 10.19
C ARG A 98 -6.67 -3.38 8.83
N HIS A 99 -5.96 -3.43 7.71
CA HIS A 99 -6.50 -3.30 6.35
C HIS A 99 -5.53 -3.86 5.29
N ASP A 100 -6.02 -3.97 4.07
CA ASP A 100 -5.20 -4.23 2.87
C ASP A 100 -4.19 -3.10 2.66
N LYS A 101 -3.04 -3.39 2.07
CA LYS A 101 -1.93 -2.46 1.92
C LYS A 101 -1.43 -2.44 0.49
N LEU A 102 -1.19 -1.25 -0.02
CA LEU A 102 -0.51 -1.04 -1.30
C LEU A 102 0.74 -0.18 -1.08
N TYR A 103 1.87 -0.74 -1.47
CA TYR A 103 3.17 -0.06 -1.45
C TYR A 103 3.56 0.20 -2.89
N VAL A 104 3.75 1.46 -3.25
CA VAL A 104 4.17 1.88 -4.59
C VAL A 104 5.55 2.49 -4.51
N VAL A 105 6.42 2.08 -5.42
CA VAL A 105 7.78 2.62 -5.60
C VAL A 105 7.91 3.05 -7.04
N VAL A 106 8.08 4.35 -7.27
CA VAL A 106 8.34 4.90 -8.60
C VAL A 106 9.80 5.30 -8.71
N ARG A 107 10.48 4.83 -9.76
CA ARG A 107 11.83 5.26 -10.10
C ARG A 107 11.74 6.28 -11.24
N PRO A 108 11.96 7.58 -10.95
CA PRO A 108 11.97 8.60 -11.98
C PRO A 108 13.23 8.51 -12.86
N THR A 109 13.20 9.17 -14.02
CA THR A 109 14.36 9.35 -14.90
C THR A 109 15.25 10.51 -14.45
N PHE A 110 14.73 11.40 -13.63
CA PHE A 110 15.44 12.55 -13.04
C PHE A 110 15.88 12.25 -11.60
N ASP A 111 16.84 13.02 -11.10
CA ASP A 111 17.36 12.85 -9.75
C ASP A 111 16.49 13.57 -8.72
N ILE A 112 16.10 12.81 -7.68
CA ILE A 112 15.49 13.37 -6.47
C ILE A 112 16.59 14.03 -5.66
N LYS A 113 16.48 15.33 -5.43
CA LYS A 113 17.56 16.15 -4.83
C LYS A 113 17.52 16.18 -3.31
N ARG A 114 16.36 15.96 -2.70
CA ARG A 114 16.14 16.18 -1.25
C ARG A 114 15.23 15.14 -0.66
N GLU A 115 15.52 14.80 0.59
CA GLU A 115 14.75 13.82 1.34
C GLU A 115 13.55 14.47 2.02
N VAL A 116 12.37 13.83 1.85
CA VAL A 116 11.11 14.23 2.50
C VAL A 116 10.32 13.00 2.87
N HIS A 117 9.80 12.95 4.09
CA HIS A 117 8.90 11.91 4.56
C HIS A 117 7.66 12.51 5.19
N PHE A 118 6.49 12.00 4.82
CA PHE A 118 5.21 12.26 5.48
C PHE A 118 4.70 10.96 6.09
N LEU A 119 4.60 10.89 7.42
CA LEU A 119 4.14 9.73 8.15
C LEU A 119 2.82 10.07 8.85
N GLN A 120 1.76 9.32 8.57
CA GLN A 120 0.47 9.53 9.25
C GLN A 120 0.61 9.28 10.75
N LYS A 121 0.30 10.29 11.57
CA LYS A 121 0.33 10.18 13.04
C LYS A 121 -0.68 9.13 13.54
N GLY A 122 -0.27 8.36 14.54
CA GLY A 122 -1.10 7.35 15.19
C GLY A 122 -1.34 6.07 14.37
N TYR A 123 -0.81 5.97 13.14
CA TYR A 123 -0.91 4.76 12.35
C TYR A 123 0.15 3.71 12.72
N PHE A 124 1.41 4.12 12.80
CA PHE A 124 2.53 3.22 13.07
C PHE A 124 2.67 2.95 14.57
N ARG A 125 2.66 1.67 14.99
CA ARG A 125 3.02 1.28 16.36
C ARG A 125 4.51 1.47 16.62
N MET A 126 5.34 1.13 15.63
CA MET A 126 6.76 1.43 15.56
C MET A 126 7.00 2.23 14.30
N LYS A 127 7.69 3.36 14.39
CA LYS A 127 8.03 4.18 13.23
C LYS A 127 8.89 3.38 12.26
N PRO A 128 8.70 3.54 10.94
CA PRO A 128 9.63 3.01 9.96
C PRO A 128 11.03 3.58 10.23
N ARG A 129 12.05 2.75 10.09
CA ARG A 129 13.43 3.21 10.24
C ARG A 129 13.81 4.08 9.05
N ILE A 130 14.12 5.34 9.31
CA ILE A 130 14.63 6.30 8.33
C ILE A 130 16.12 6.46 8.60
N GLU A 131 16.98 6.15 7.62
CA GLU A 131 18.44 6.09 7.82
C GLU A 131 19.03 7.42 8.27
N ARG A 132 18.51 8.56 7.79
CA ARG A 132 19.00 9.91 8.07
C ARG A 132 18.08 10.74 8.95
N GLU A 133 17.21 10.10 9.75
CA GLU A 133 16.21 10.81 10.58
C GLU A 133 16.79 11.93 11.46
N ILE A 134 18.03 11.73 11.95
CA ILE A 134 18.72 12.69 12.84
C ILE A 134 19.11 13.98 12.09
N GLU A 135 19.35 13.90 10.79
CA GLU A 135 19.79 15.02 9.95
C GLU A 135 18.61 15.82 9.37
N LEU A 136 17.39 15.27 9.43
CA LEU A 136 16.20 15.89 8.87
C LEU A 136 15.52 16.83 9.88
N LEU A 137 15.01 17.94 9.37
CA LEU A 137 14.12 18.84 10.12
C LEU A 137 12.80 18.12 10.38
N LYS A 138 12.21 18.37 11.56
CA LYS A 138 10.93 17.76 11.97
C LYS A 138 9.84 18.83 11.97
N GLY A 139 8.71 18.49 11.41
CA GLY A 139 7.52 19.33 11.39
C GLY A 139 6.24 18.50 11.50
N GLU A 140 5.14 19.19 11.54
CA GLU A 140 3.80 18.58 11.52
C GLU A 140 2.94 19.32 10.51
N GLU A 141 2.19 18.55 9.71
CA GLU A 141 1.24 19.08 8.74
C GLU A 141 -0.12 18.43 8.96
N GLU A 142 -1.17 19.22 8.79
CA GLU A 142 -2.53 18.71 8.77
C GLU A 142 -3.12 18.87 7.35
N ILE A 143 -3.58 17.76 6.78
CA ILE A 143 -4.11 17.72 5.42
C ILE A 143 -5.51 17.09 5.49
N ASN A 144 -6.54 17.84 5.17
CA ASN A 144 -7.95 17.41 5.22
C ASN A 144 -8.32 16.69 6.54
N GLY A 145 -7.90 17.25 7.68
CA GLY A 145 -8.17 16.73 9.03
C GLY A 145 -7.29 15.54 9.44
N VAL A 146 -6.31 15.15 8.63
CA VAL A 146 -5.36 14.07 8.94
C VAL A 146 -4.00 14.67 9.27
N LYS A 147 -3.46 14.32 10.45
CA LYS A 147 -2.16 14.80 10.91
C LYS A 147 -1.02 13.91 10.45
N PHE A 148 0.02 14.54 9.91
CA PHE A 148 1.26 13.89 9.48
C PHE A 148 2.44 14.45 10.26
N GLU A 149 3.34 13.58 10.66
CA GLU A 149 4.70 13.94 11.04
C GLU A 149 5.51 14.08 9.75
N VAL A 150 6.24 15.19 9.62
CA VAL A 150 7.00 15.49 8.41
C VAL A 150 8.49 15.58 8.76
N LEU A 151 9.30 14.84 8.03
CA LEU A 151 10.76 14.91 8.09
C LEU A 151 11.26 15.41 6.75
N TYR A 152 12.10 16.44 6.72
CA TYR A 152 12.50 17.07 5.45
C TYR A 152 13.87 17.78 5.56
N GLU A 153 14.54 17.90 4.42
CA GLU A 153 15.78 18.71 4.31
C GLU A 153 15.48 20.19 4.05
N LYS A 154 14.47 20.50 3.24
CA LYS A 154 14.04 21.87 2.92
C LYS A 154 12.53 22.00 2.78
N SER A 155 11.97 23.09 3.27
CA SER A 155 10.50 23.34 3.29
C SER A 155 9.83 23.40 1.91
N ARG A 156 10.57 23.78 0.84
CA ARG A 156 10.01 23.89 -0.52
C ARG A 156 9.37 22.59 -1.03
N ASP A 157 9.93 21.43 -0.67
CA ASP A 157 9.43 20.14 -1.15
C ASP A 157 8.28 19.62 -0.30
N VAL A 158 8.16 20.12 0.94
CA VAL A 158 7.04 19.81 1.85
C VAL A 158 5.70 20.20 1.20
N GLU A 159 5.61 21.42 0.63
CA GLU A 159 4.37 21.91 0.00
C GLU A 159 3.97 21.08 -1.23
N ALA A 160 4.95 20.63 -2.03
CA ALA A 160 4.67 19.76 -3.18
C ALA A 160 4.09 18.40 -2.77
N VAL A 161 4.65 17.80 -1.71
CA VAL A 161 4.16 16.51 -1.19
C VAL A 161 2.82 16.70 -0.50
N LYS A 162 2.59 17.80 0.20
CA LYS A 162 1.30 18.17 0.81
C LYS A 162 0.19 18.26 -0.24
N GLU A 163 0.43 18.99 -1.32
CA GLU A 163 -0.50 19.08 -2.45
C GLU A 163 -0.76 17.71 -3.08
N PHE A 164 0.27 16.89 -3.24
CA PHE A 164 0.13 15.53 -3.74
C PHE A 164 -0.75 14.66 -2.83
N ILE A 165 -0.52 14.70 -1.51
CA ILE A 165 -1.33 13.94 -0.55
C ILE A 165 -2.79 14.40 -0.55
N SER A 166 -3.03 15.72 -0.68
CA SER A 166 -4.39 16.28 -0.75
C SER A 166 -5.17 15.81 -1.99
N GLY A 167 -4.47 15.42 -3.05
CA GLY A 167 -5.04 14.89 -4.29
C GLY A 167 -5.47 13.41 -4.23
N PHE A 168 -5.27 12.72 -3.11
CA PHE A 168 -5.83 11.37 -2.92
C PHE A 168 -7.33 11.42 -2.68
N SER A 169 -8.04 10.43 -3.19
CA SER A 169 -9.50 10.29 -3.01
C SER A 169 -9.89 10.31 -1.53
N LYS A 170 -9.05 9.72 -0.66
CA LYS A 170 -9.20 9.77 0.80
C LYS A 170 -7.82 9.93 1.46
N VAL A 171 -7.50 11.12 1.92
CA VAL A 171 -6.23 11.42 2.59
C VAL A 171 -5.95 10.50 3.80
N LYS A 172 -6.98 10.11 4.54
CA LYS A 172 -6.86 9.15 5.66
C LYS A 172 -6.32 7.78 5.26
N ASN A 173 -6.36 7.43 3.97
CA ASN A 173 -5.81 6.18 3.47
C ASN A 173 -4.30 6.25 3.24
N VAL A 174 -3.73 7.43 3.04
CA VAL A 174 -2.28 7.63 2.90
C VAL A 174 -1.61 7.42 4.25
N LYS A 175 -0.57 6.57 4.30
CA LYS A 175 0.14 6.21 5.53
C LYS A 175 1.57 6.73 5.55
N HIS A 176 2.25 6.67 4.42
CA HIS A 176 3.62 7.15 4.30
C HIS A 176 3.88 7.56 2.85
N VAL A 177 4.40 8.76 2.66
CA VAL A 177 4.95 9.23 1.39
C VAL A 177 6.40 9.62 1.63
N ALA A 178 7.30 9.20 0.75
CA ALA A 178 8.70 9.58 0.84
C ALA A 178 9.32 9.89 -0.51
N LEU A 179 10.17 10.91 -0.54
CA LEU A 179 11.15 11.20 -1.58
C LEU A 179 12.51 10.79 -1.04
N VAL A 180 13.17 9.82 -1.66
CA VAL A 180 14.43 9.25 -1.14
C VAL A 180 15.54 9.41 -2.19
N PRO A 181 16.43 10.43 -2.04
CA PRO A 181 17.54 10.71 -2.97
C PRO A 181 18.50 9.53 -3.10
N LYS A 182 18.89 8.92 -1.99
CA LYS A 182 19.89 7.83 -1.95
C LYS A 182 19.60 6.68 -2.92
N THR A 183 18.34 6.32 -3.08
CA THR A 183 17.89 5.22 -3.95
C THR A 183 17.16 5.72 -5.20
N ASN A 184 17.01 7.03 -5.32
CA ASN A 184 16.27 7.73 -6.37
C ASN A 184 14.86 7.16 -6.54
N VAL A 185 14.07 7.14 -5.46
CA VAL A 185 12.70 6.60 -5.46
C VAL A 185 11.70 7.55 -4.82
N ILE A 186 10.50 7.54 -5.37
CA ILE A 186 9.29 8.09 -4.78
C ILE A 186 8.51 6.91 -4.21
N TYR A 187 8.32 6.90 -2.90
CA TYR A 187 7.64 5.84 -2.18
C TYR A 187 6.28 6.33 -1.68
N VAL A 188 5.24 5.51 -1.90
CA VAL A 188 3.89 5.79 -1.42
C VAL A 188 3.29 4.53 -0.80
N PHE A 189 2.93 4.60 0.47
CA PHE A 189 2.20 3.55 1.14
C PHE A 189 0.81 4.05 1.52
N PHE A 190 -0.22 3.34 1.07
CA PHE A 190 -1.61 3.67 1.40
C PHE A 190 -2.50 2.43 1.47
N LYS A 191 -3.68 2.59 2.07
CA LYS A 191 -4.77 1.61 2.03
C LYS A 191 -5.47 1.75 0.68
N PRO A 192 -5.44 0.73 -0.20
CA PRO A 192 -6.14 0.79 -1.47
C PRO A 192 -7.65 0.61 -1.25
N GLU A 193 -8.46 1.29 -2.07
CA GLU A 193 -9.90 1.07 -2.18
C GLU A 193 -10.25 0.76 -3.64
N PRO A 194 -11.08 -0.28 -3.91
CA PRO A 194 -11.38 -0.68 -5.28
C PRO A 194 -11.97 0.43 -6.14
N GLU A 195 -12.81 1.29 -5.55
CA GLU A 195 -13.51 2.34 -6.25
C GLU A 195 -12.62 3.52 -6.66
N SER A 196 -11.50 3.74 -5.97
CA SER A 196 -10.64 4.93 -6.15
C SER A 196 -9.22 4.62 -6.62
N ILE A 197 -8.87 3.35 -6.77
CA ILE A 197 -7.48 2.96 -7.07
C ILE A 197 -6.93 3.59 -8.35
N GLU A 198 -7.75 3.72 -9.39
CA GLU A 198 -7.32 4.33 -10.66
C GLU A 198 -6.98 5.80 -10.49
N ASP A 199 -7.82 6.55 -9.76
CA ASP A 199 -7.61 7.98 -9.52
C ASP A 199 -6.40 8.22 -8.61
N ASP A 200 -6.23 7.40 -7.57
CA ASP A 200 -5.10 7.47 -6.66
C ASP A 200 -3.78 7.17 -7.40
N VAL A 201 -3.74 6.15 -8.27
CA VAL A 201 -2.56 5.84 -9.10
C VAL A 201 -2.30 6.93 -10.14
N ARG A 202 -3.35 7.48 -10.75
CA ARG A 202 -3.24 8.61 -11.69
C ARG A 202 -2.69 9.86 -11.00
N ASN A 203 -3.06 10.09 -9.73
CA ASN A 203 -2.50 11.15 -8.91
C ASN A 203 -1.00 10.95 -8.66
N ILE A 204 -0.56 9.71 -8.36
CA ILE A 204 0.87 9.37 -8.21
C ILE A 204 1.65 9.70 -9.48
N ILE A 205 1.18 9.24 -10.64
CA ILE A 205 1.84 9.51 -11.93
C ILE A 205 1.91 11.02 -12.22
N ARG A 206 0.82 11.76 -11.99
CA ARG A 206 0.80 13.22 -12.17
C ARG A 206 1.81 13.93 -11.26
N PHE A 207 1.94 13.46 -10.02
CA PHE A 207 2.92 14.01 -9.09
C PHE A 207 4.35 13.81 -9.59
N VAL A 208 4.72 12.61 -10.04
CA VAL A 208 6.05 12.31 -10.58
C VAL A 208 6.37 13.23 -11.78
N LYS A 209 5.44 13.38 -12.72
CA LYS A 209 5.59 14.26 -13.89
C LYS A 209 5.72 15.73 -13.52
N ARG A 210 5.04 16.19 -12.47
CA ARG A 210 5.23 17.56 -11.95
C ARG A 210 6.59 17.76 -11.30
N MET A 211 7.13 16.74 -10.64
CA MET A 211 8.47 16.80 -10.04
C MET A 211 9.58 16.87 -11.11
N ALA A 212 9.40 16.24 -12.27
CA ALA A 212 10.32 16.31 -13.39
C ALA A 212 10.51 17.74 -13.96
N ASN A 213 9.49 18.59 -13.82
CA ASN A 213 9.49 19.97 -14.34
C ASN A 213 9.90 21.01 -13.28
N ARG A 214 10.44 20.59 -12.11
CA ARG A 214 10.90 21.46 -11.02
C ARG A 214 12.42 21.46 -10.89
#